data_9fc6ee6473aa2af284ec26b613aeecf3
#
_entry.id   9fc6ee6473aa2af284ec26b613aeecf3
#
_cell.length_a   1.000
_cell.length_b   1.000
_cell.length_c   1.000
_cell.angle_alpha   90.00
_cell.angle_beta   90.00
_cell.angle_gamma   90.00
#
_symmetry.space_group_name_H-M   'P 1'
#
loop_
_entity.id
_entity.type
_entity.pdbx_description
1 polymer ?
#
loop_
_entity_poly.entity_id
_entity_poly.type
_entity_poly.pdbx_seq_one_letter_code
_entity_poly.pdbx_strand_id
1 'polypeptide(L)'
;MKIYAFADEASPQLSGQIRALLENGLDGMEIRNVDGENVSALSPEKARAIRRRMDDAGLAVWSIGSPLGKADITDDFQGQTEMLKRMLEIADILGAAHLRLFSFYTPETDRDTWRDVVLERLGTFAEIARGSGVMLCHENEKGIFGDTAARCAELHRALPAINAVFDPANFVQCGEDVAAAWQLLRPYVRYLHIKEALPDGSVVPAGCGAGHIPEILADYAARGGTAVTLEPHLAEFVGLSALERAGETSRIGAVYRYPTAEAAFAAAADALRKLL
;
A
#
# COMPACT_ATOMS: atom_id res chain seq x y z
N MET A 1 -8.78 -2.26 16.57
CA MET A 1 -7.97 -2.38 15.33
C MET A 1 -6.93 -1.27 15.34
N LYS A 2 -5.69 -1.55 14.95
CA LYS A 2 -4.63 -0.54 14.78
C LYS A 2 -4.81 0.18 13.45
N ILE A 3 -4.58 1.50 13.46
CA ILE A 3 -4.69 2.32 12.25
C ILE A 3 -3.32 2.95 11.96
N TYR A 4 -2.73 2.53 10.86
CA TYR A 4 -1.52 3.14 10.29
C TYR A 4 -1.90 3.98 9.07
N ALA A 5 -0.99 4.78 8.53
CA ALA A 5 -1.26 5.59 7.37
C ALA A 5 -0.02 5.85 6.51
N PHE A 6 -0.23 6.15 5.23
CA PHE A 6 0.74 6.84 4.39
C PHE A 6 0.74 8.32 4.75
N ALA A 7 1.52 8.69 5.78
CA ALA A 7 1.52 10.02 6.35
C ALA A 7 2.19 11.08 5.44
N ASP A 8 2.90 10.66 4.39
CA ASP A 8 3.43 11.53 3.33
C ASP A 8 2.31 12.22 2.54
N GLU A 9 1.08 11.71 2.60
CA GLU A 9 -0.11 12.38 2.05
C GLU A 9 -0.56 13.59 2.86
N ALA A 10 -0.20 13.66 4.14
CA ALA A 10 -0.46 14.86 4.95
C ALA A 10 0.68 15.87 4.85
N SER A 11 1.94 15.42 4.80
CA SER A 11 3.11 16.30 4.78
C SER A 11 4.33 15.61 4.18
N PRO A 12 5.14 16.28 3.35
CA PRO A 12 6.39 15.74 2.86
C PRO A 12 7.47 15.60 3.95
N GLN A 13 7.42 16.41 5.04
CA GLN A 13 8.41 16.38 6.12
C GLN A 13 8.02 15.41 7.24
N LEU A 14 8.99 14.67 7.78
CA LEU A 14 8.78 13.75 8.90
C LEU A 14 8.10 14.41 10.11
N SER A 15 8.45 15.67 10.43
CA SER A 15 7.82 16.38 11.53
C SER A 15 6.33 16.63 11.31
N GLY A 16 5.94 16.96 10.07
CA GLY A 16 4.54 17.11 9.69
C GLY A 16 3.80 15.77 9.68
N GLN A 17 4.45 14.70 9.21
CA GLN A 17 3.90 13.34 9.24
C GLN A 17 3.61 12.86 10.66
N ILE A 18 4.58 13.02 11.57
CA ILE A 18 4.41 12.67 13.00
C ILE A 18 3.26 13.48 13.60
N ARG A 19 3.21 14.79 13.36
CA ARG A 19 2.12 15.65 13.84
C ARG A 19 0.76 15.17 13.33
N ALA A 20 0.64 14.90 12.03
CA ALA A 20 -0.62 14.44 11.45
C ALA A 20 -1.08 13.11 12.04
N LEU A 21 -0.16 12.17 12.29
CA LEU A 21 -0.48 10.90 12.95
C LEU A 21 -0.98 11.11 14.37
N LEU A 22 -0.31 11.95 15.18
CA LEU A 22 -0.69 12.23 16.56
C LEU A 22 -2.03 12.98 16.66
N GLU A 23 -2.21 14.06 15.88
CA GLU A 23 -3.44 14.85 15.87
C GLU A 23 -4.66 14.03 15.46
N ASN A 24 -4.44 13.03 14.60
CA ASN A 24 -5.50 12.13 14.17
C ASN A 24 -5.53 10.81 14.98
N GLY A 25 -4.78 10.67 16.08
CA GLY A 25 -4.82 9.51 16.97
C GLY A 25 -4.53 8.18 16.27
N LEU A 26 -3.60 8.17 15.31
CA LEU A 26 -3.17 6.99 14.59
C LEU A 26 -1.99 6.30 15.28
N ASP A 27 -1.82 5.00 15.05
CA ASP A 27 -0.82 4.17 15.75
C ASP A 27 0.59 4.27 15.12
N GLY A 28 0.72 4.83 13.93
CA GLY A 28 1.98 4.97 13.21
C GLY A 28 1.81 5.04 11.70
N MET A 29 2.85 4.68 10.96
CA MET A 29 2.86 4.78 9.50
C MET A 29 3.21 3.47 8.79
N GLU A 30 2.72 3.35 7.56
CA GLU A 30 3.36 2.64 6.48
C GLU A 30 4.24 3.67 5.76
N ILE A 31 5.57 3.49 5.80
CA ILE A 31 6.51 4.51 5.31
C ILE A 31 6.72 4.37 3.80
N ARG A 32 6.50 5.46 3.05
CA ARG A 32 6.69 5.55 1.59
C ARG A 32 7.68 6.64 1.22
N ASN A 33 7.40 7.89 1.57
CA ASN A 33 8.30 9.02 1.36
C ASN A 33 8.48 9.82 2.66
N VAL A 34 9.70 10.30 2.91
CA VAL A 34 10.05 11.14 4.06
C VAL A 34 11.08 12.18 3.66
N ASP A 35 10.82 13.45 3.98
CA ASP A 35 11.72 14.58 3.69
C ASP A 35 12.11 14.67 2.20
N GLY A 36 11.17 14.37 1.30
CA GLY A 36 11.36 14.40 -0.15
C GLY A 36 12.10 13.19 -0.73
N GLU A 37 12.34 12.16 0.06
CA GLU A 37 13.07 10.95 -0.35
C GLU A 37 12.19 9.72 -0.22
N ASN A 38 12.20 8.86 -1.26
CA ASN A 38 11.50 7.59 -1.21
C ASN A 38 12.20 6.59 -0.28
N VAL A 39 11.45 5.74 0.40
CA VAL A 39 11.98 4.75 1.34
C VAL A 39 13.06 3.85 0.71
N SER A 40 12.98 3.58 -0.60
CA SER A 40 13.96 2.77 -1.34
C SER A 40 15.34 3.43 -1.46
N ALA A 41 15.45 4.74 -1.24
CA ALA A 41 16.68 5.53 -1.31
C ALA A 41 17.25 5.88 0.07
N LEU A 42 16.54 5.58 1.17
CA LEU A 42 16.99 5.93 2.52
C LEU A 42 18.34 5.30 2.86
N SER A 43 19.23 6.10 3.47
CA SER A 43 20.43 5.56 4.09
C SER A 43 20.12 4.93 5.46
N PRO A 44 20.94 3.98 5.93
CA PRO A 44 20.80 3.42 7.27
C PRO A 44 20.83 4.48 8.39
N GLU A 45 21.64 5.55 8.24
CA GLU A 45 21.71 6.65 9.19
C GLU A 45 20.39 7.42 9.28
N LYS A 46 19.80 7.73 8.11
CA LYS A 46 18.51 8.42 8.03
C LYS A 46 17.39 7.53 8.58
N ALA A 47 17.40 6.24 8.27
CA ALA A 47 16.44 5.28 8.84
C ALA A 47 16.52 5.23 10.38
N ARG A 48 17.73 5.19 10.97
CA ARG A 48 17.90 5.27 12.43
C ARG A 48 17.38 6.59 13.01
N ALA A 49 17.57 7.71 12.30
CA ALA A 49 17.06 9.00 12.74
C ALA A 49 15.52 9.04 12.70
N ILE A 50 14.91 8.49 11.66
CA ILE A 50 13.45 8.34 11.54
C ILE A 50 12.95 7.46 12.69
N ARG A 51 13.55 6.28 12.91
CA ARG A 51 13.15 5.35 13.97
C ARG A 51 13.12 6.02 15.33
N ARG A 52 14.20 6.72 15.74
CA ARG A 52 14.25 7.44 17.02
C ARG A 52 13.10 8.44 17.17
N ARG A 53 12.84 9.24 16.13
CA ARG A 53 11.76 10.24 16.18
C ARG A 53 10.37 9.63 16.27
N MET A 54 10.16 8.48 15.63
CA MET A 54 8.92 7.73 15.74
C MET A 54 8.76 7.13 17.14
N ASP A 55 9.81 6.53 17.68
CA ASP A 55 9.82 5.97 19.05
C ASP A 55 9.58 7.06 20.09
N ASP A 56 10.25 8.23 19.98
CA ASP A 56 10.05 9.39 20.87
C ASP A 56 8.60 9.91 20.84
N ALA A 57 7.92 9.75 19.72
CA ALA A 57 6.51 10.11 19.55
C ALA A 57 5.53 8.98 19.98
N GLY A 58 6.03 7.81 20.35
CA GLY A 58 5.20 6.63 20.66
C GLY A 58 4.49 6.02 19.44
N LEU A 59 5.01 6.26 18.24
CA LEU A 59 4.45 5.82 16.95
C LEU A 59 5.29 4.68 16.36
N ALA A 60 4.63 3.72 15.71
CA ALA A 60 5.32 2.61 15.05
C ALA A 60 5.53 2.88 13.54
N VAL A 61 6.63 2.35 12.98
CA VAL A 61 6.72 2.09 11.55
C VAL A 61 6.23 0.65 11.33
N TRP A 62 5.03 0.51 10.79
CA TRP A 62 4.34 -0.78 10.66
C TRP A 62 4.80 -1.60 9.46
N SER A 63 4.93 -0.92 8.31
CA SER A 63 5.19 -1.50 7.01
C SER A 63 6.05 -0.57 6.17
N ILE A 64 6.77 -1.14 5.22
CA ILE A 64 7.47 -0.43 4.15
C ILE A 64 6.56 -0.38 2.92
N GLY A 65 6.07 0.80 2.56
CA GLY A 65 5.32 1.06 1.32
C GLY A 65 6.26 1.15 0.12
N SER A 66 6.81 0.02 -0.31
CA SER A 66 7.91 -0.03 -1.28
C SER A 66 7.46 0.11 -2.72
N PRO A 67 8.33 0.57 -3.66
CA PRO A 67 8.08 0.54 -5.09
C PRO A 67 8.47 -0.79 -5.75
N LEU A 68 8.87 -1.83 -4.99
CA LEU A 68 9.28 -3.12 -5.54
C LEU A 68 8.18 -3.72 -6.42
N GLY A 69 8.55 -4.12 -7.64
CA GLY A 69 7.63 -4.65 -8.62
C GLY A 69 6.75 -3.60 -9.31
N LYS A 70 6.88 -2.30 -9.00
CA LYS A 70 6.33 -1.18 -9.79
C LYS A 70 7.31 -0.81 -10.92
N ALA A 71 7.70 -1.80 -11.73
CA ALA A 71 8.63 -1.72 -12.85
C ALA A 71 8.06 -2.51 -14.03
N ASP A 72 8.49 -2.19 -15.24
CA ASP A 72 8.08 -2.97 -16.40
C ASP A 72 8.66 -4.40 -16.31
N ILE A 73 7.88 -5.39 -16.75
CA ILE A 73 8.31 -6.80 -16.71
C ILE A 73 9.53 -7.07 -17.60
N THR A 74 9.81 -6.20 -18.56
CA THR A 74 10.97 -6.28 -19.45
C THR A 74 12.21 -5.59 -18.90
N ASP A 75 12.09 -4.81 -17.82
CA ASP A 75 13.22 -4.14 -17.18
C ASP A 75 14.18 -5.12 -16.50
N ASP A 76 15.41 -4.65 -16.26
CA ASP A 76 16.42 -5.41 -15.54
C ASP A 76 15.94 -5.77 -14.12
N PHE A 77 15.92 -7.07 -13.86
CA PHE A 77 15.44 -7.60 -12.58
C PHE A 77 16.51 -7.50 -11.47
N GLN A 78 17.80 -7.41 -11.80
CA GLN A 78 18.86 -7.35 -10.80
C GLN A 78 18.70 -6.14 -9.89
N GLY A 79 18.38 -4.97 -10.46
CA GLY A 79 18.12 -3.75 -9.69
C GLY A 79 17.00 -3.91 -8.67
N GLN A 80 15.95 -4.67 -8.99
CA GLN A 80 14.85 -4.96 -8.07
C GLN A 80 15.30 -5.86 -6.90
N THR A 81 16.13 -6.87 -7.15
CA THR A 81 16.65 -7.74 -6.09
C THR A 81 17.62 -7.02 -5.15
N GLU A 82 18.44 -6.12 -5.67
CA GLU A 82 19.34 -5.28 -4.86
C GLU A 82 18.55 -4.26 -4.03
N MET A 83 17.50 -3.68 -4.60
CA MET A 83 16.57 -2.81 -3.88
C MET A 83 15.92 -3.57 -2.71
N LEU A 84 15.40 -4.78 -2.93
CA LEU A 84 14.81 -5.59 -1.88
C LEU A 84 15.79 -5.82 -0.71
N LYS A 85 17.04 -6.21 -1.00
CA LYS A 85 18.04 -6.46 0.04
C LYS A 85 18.27 -5.21 0.91
N ARG A 86 18.40 -4.03 0.29
CA ARG A 86 18.51 -2.77 1.04
C ARG A 86 17.26 -2.48 1.86
N MET A 87 16.08 -2.72 1.30
CA MET A 87 14.83 -2.45 2.01
C MET A 87 14.59 -3.39 3.19
N LEU A 88 15.09 -4.62 3.13
CA LEU A 88 15.07 -5.53 4.28
C LEU A 88 15.97 -5.00 5.43
N GLU A 89 17.15 -4.44 5.11
CA GLU A 89 18.00 -3.78 6.11
C GLU A 89 17.29 -2.53 6.70
N ILE A 90 16.67 -1.72 5.86
CA ILE A 90 15.93 -0.53 6.30
C ILE A 90 14.72 -0.93 7.14
N ALA A 91 14.01 -2.00 6.78
CA ALA A 91 12.89 -2.53 7.56
C ALA A 91 13.32 -2.99 8.95
N ASP A 92 14.45 -3.68 9.08
CA ASP A 92 15.02 -4.09 10.36
C ASP A 92 15.36 -2.87 11.24
N ILE A 93 16.04 -1.86 10.68
CA ILE A 93 16.37 -0.61 11.38
C ILE A 93 15.11 0.12 11.84
N LEU A 94 14.08 0.20 11.00
CA LEU A 94 12.82 0.87 11.32
C LEU A 94 11.91 0.04 12.24
N GLY A 95 12.18 -1.26 12.39
CA GLY A 95 11.34 -2.21 13.12
C GLY A 95 10.04 -2.55 12.38
N ALA A 96 10.02 -2.39 11.04
CA ALA A 96 8.88 -2.71 10.22
C ALA A 96 8.80 -4.22 9.96
N ALA A 97 7.65 -4.84 10.28
CA ALA A 97 7.46 -6.27 10.10
C ALA A 97 6.89 -6.64 8.72
N HIS A 98 6.48 -5.66 7.92
CA HIS A 98 5.85 -5.86 6.62
C HIS A 98 6.53 -5.03 5.55
N LEU A 99 6.53 -5.54 4.31
CA LEU A 99 7.00 -4.85 3.13
C LEU A 99 6.01 -5.10 1.99
N ARG A 100 5.33 -4.03 1.56
CA ARG A 100 4.42 -4.07 0.43
C ARG A 100 5.22 -4.08 -0.88
N LEU A 101 4.76 -4.88 -1.86
CA LEU A 101 5.30 -4.99 -3.20
C LEU A 101 4.19 -5.17 -4.25
N PHE A 102 4.58 -5.12 -5.52
CA PHE A 102 3.70 -5.27 -6.68
C PHE A 102 4.18 -6.41 -7.60
N SER A 103 3.36 -6.75 -8.61
CA SER A 103 3.61 -7.88 -9.53
C SER A 103 3.96 -7.46 -10.95
N PHE A 104 4.69 -6.38 -11.11
CA PHE A 104 5.23 -5.83 -12.36
C PHE A 104 4.16 -5.36 -13.35
N TYR A 105 4.45 -4.28 -14.05
CA TYR A 105 3.66 -3.84 -15.19
C TYR A 105 3.85 -4.81 -16.34
N THR A 106 2.76 -5.31 -16.89
CA THR A 106 2.74 -6.22 -18.03
C THR A 106 1.88 -5.64 -19.15
N PRO A 107 2.19 -5.91 -20.44
CA PRO A 107 1.31 -5.52 -21.53
C PRO A 107 -0.10 -6.08 -21.33
N GLU A 108 -1.12 -5.25 -21.51
CA GLU A 108 -2.51 -5.63 -21.25
C GLU A 108 -2.98 -6.79 -22.14
N THR A 109 -2.54 -6.81 -23.40
CA THR A 109 -2.90 -7.84 -24.38
C THR A 109 -2.30 -9.20 -24.11
N ASP A 110 -1.20 -9.28 -23.35
CA ASP A 110 -0.42 -10.50 -23.17
C ASP A 110 -0.14 -10.83 -21.68
N ARG A 111 -0.94 -10.30 -20.77
CA ARG A 111 -0.72 -10.42 -19.33
C ARG A 111 -0.51 -11.87 -18.85
N ASP A 112 -1.33 -12.76 -19.35
CA ASP A 112 -1.25 -14.18 -18.99
C ASP A 112 0.03 -14.87 -19.52
N THR A 113 0.60 -14.36 -20.61
CA THR A 113 1.88 -14.83 -21.15
C THR A 113 3.05 -14.55 -20.20
N TRP A 114 2.98 -13.49 -19.41
CA TRP A 114 4.00 -13.10 -18.46
C TRP A 114 3.88 -13.77 -17.08
N ARG A 115 2.84 -14.55 -16.88
CA ARG A 115 2.53 -15.22 -15.60
C ARG A 115 3.75 -15.93 -14.99
N ASP A 116 4.40 -16.78 -15.74
CA ASP A 116 5.49 -17.60 -15.21
C ASP A 116 6.71 -16.75 -14.85
N VAL A 117 7.01 -15.70 -15.61
CA VAL A 117 8.08 -14.75 -15.32
C VAL A 117 7.75 -13.94 -14.05
N VAL A 118 6.51 -13.51 -13.88
CA VAL A 118 6.06 -12.81 -12.66
C VAL A 118 6.20 -13.72 -11.44
N LEU A 119 5.74 -14.96 -11.52
CA LEU A 119 5.84 -15.91 -10.41
C LEU A 119 7.29 -16.25 -10.07
N GLU A 120 8.17 -16.39 -11.06
CA GLU A 120 9.60 -16.60 -10.85
C GLU A 120 10.25 -15.42 -10.11
N ARG A 121 9.98 -14.18 -10.58
CA ARG A 121 10.53 -12.97 -9.96
C ARG A 121 10.04 -12.78 -8.53
N LEU A 122 8.74 -12.94 -8.29
CA LEU A 122 8.18 -12.85 -6.94
C LEU A 122 8.65 -13.99 -6.05
N GLY A 123 8.82 -15.19 -6.58
CA GLY A 123 9.44 -16.33 -5.90
C GLY A 123 10.87 -16.00 -5.45
N THR A 124 11.66 -15.36 -6.33
CA THR A 124 13.00 -14.87 -5.99
C THR A 124 12.97 -13.84 -4.85
N PHE A 125 11.99 -12.93 -4.84
CA PHE A 125 11.81 -12.00 -3.71
C PHE A 125 11.52 -12.75 -2.41
N ALA A 126 10.63 -13.75 -2.44
CA ALA A 126 10.31 -14.56 -1.27
C ALA A 126 11.54 -15.31 -0.73
N GLU A 127 12.39 -15.85 -1.61
CA GLU A 127 13.65 -16.50 -1.22
C GLU A 127 14.64 -15.51 -0.59
N ILE A 128 14.81 -14.31 -1.16
CA ILE A 128 15.70 -13.28 -0.61
C ILE A 128 15.21 -12.83 0.79
N ALA A 129 13.91 -12.69 0.99
CA ALA A 129 13.33 -12.26 2.26
C ALA A 129 13.29 -13.38 3.32
N ARG A 130 13.55 -14.63 2.93
CA ARG A 130 13.50 -15.77 3.85
C ARG A 130 14.44 -15.58 5.04
N GLY A 131 13.89 -15.66 6.24
CA GLY A 131 14.64 -15.52 7.50
C GLY A 131 14.95 -14.09 7.92
N SER A 132 14.54 -13.07 7.16
CA SER A 132 14.70 -11.65 7.53
C SER A 132 13.78 -11.20 8.68
N GLY A 133 12.70 -11.96 8.94
CA GLY A 133 11.64 -11.53 9.87
C GLY A 133 10.62 -10.57 9.23
N VAL A 134 10.82 -10.14 7.98
CA VAL A 134 9.93 -9.23 7.24
C VAL A 134 8.97 -10.04 6.35
N MET A 135 7.69 -9.79 6.50
CA MET A 135 6.64 -10.41 5.69
C MET A 135 6.43 -9.61 4.40
N LEU A 136 6.59 -10.26 3.26
CA LEU A 136 6.25 -9.66 1.97
C LEU A 136 4.73 -9.69 1.77
N CYS A 137 4.18 -8.57 1.29
CA CYS A 137 2.75 -8.41 1.05
C CYS A 137 2.52 -7.81 -0.34
N HIS A 138 1.85 -8.55 -1.22
CA HIS A 138 1.50 -8.09 -2.57
C HIS A 138 0.20 -7.27 -2.54
N GLU A 139 0.25 -6.08 -3.09
CA GLU A 139 -0.93 -5.22 -3.27
C GLU A 139 -1.49 -5.38 -4.70
N ASN A 140 -2.82 -5.50 -4.81
CA ASN A 140 -3.51 -5.38 -6.09
C ASN A 140 -3.45 -3.92 -6.59
N GLU A 141 -3.07 -3.73 -7.86
CA GLU A 141 -2.89 -2.40 -8.44
C GLU A 141 -3.19 -2.43 -9.95
N LYS A 142 -3.54 -1.27 -10.51
CA LYS A 142 -3.80 -1.09 -11.95
C LYS A 142 -2.56 -1.37 -12.79
N GLY A 143 -2.74 -2.01 -13.93
CA GLY A 143 -1.70 -2.20 -14.95
C GLY A 143 -0.63 -3.24 -14.63
N ILE A 144 -0.56 -3.77 -13.40
CA ILE A 144 0.35 -4.87 -13.04
C ILE A 144 -0.32 -6.23 -13.33
N PHE A 145 0.44 -7.33 -13.22
CA PHE A 145 -0.13 -8.67 -13.38
C PHE A 145 -1.31 -8.92 -12.42
N GLY A 146 -1.19 -8.50 -11.17
CA GLY A 146 -2.20 -8.65 -10.12
C GLY A 146 -3.23 -7.50 -10.10
N ASP A 147 -3.81 -7.14 -11.24
CA ASP A 147 -4.86 -6.12 -11.35
C ASP A 147 -6.28 -6.70 -11.26
N THR A 148 -6.42 -8.03 -11.36
CA THR A 148 -7.71 -8.72 -11.15
C THR A 148 -7.64 -9.64 -9.93
N ALA A 149 -8.79 -9.86 -9.30
CA ALA A 149 -8.90 -10.78 -8.16
C ALA A 149 -8.46 -12.22 -8.51
N ALA A 150 -8.75 -12.66 -9.75
CA ALA A 150 -8.38 -13.99 -10.22
C ALA A 150 -6.86 -14.17 -10.29
N ARG A 151 -6.12 -13.19 -10.87
CA ARG A 151 -4.67 -13.22 -10.97
C ARG A 151 -4.00 -13.05 -9.59
N CYS A 152 -4.54 -12.21 -8.72
CA CYS A 152 -4.07 -12.13 -7.33
C CYS A 152 -4.21 -13.47 -6.60
N ALA A 153 -5.35 -14.15 -6.73
CA ALA A 153 -5.57 -15.45 -6.11
C ALA A 153 -4.64 -16.54 -6.68
N GLU A 154 -4.34 -16.48 -7.96
CA GLU A 154 -3.36 -17.37 -8.59
C GLU A 154 -1.96 -17.14 -8.02
N LEU A 155 -1.53 -15.88 -7.91
CA LEU A 155 -0.26 -15.50 -7.32
C LEU A 155 -0.13 -16.05 -5.88
N HIS A 156 -1.11 -15.80 -5.03
CA HIS A 156 -1.05 -16.23 -3.63
C HIS A 156 -1.14 -17.75 -3.45
N ARG A 157 -1.83 -18.45 -4.35
CA ARG A 157 -1.80 -19.94 -4.36
C ARG A 157 -0.44 -20.49 -4.76
N ALA A 158 0.22 -19.87 -5.73
CA ALA A 158 1.54 -20.29 -6.19
C ALA A 158 2.66 -19.91 -5.20
N LEU A 159 2.51 -18.78 -4.50
CA LEU A 159 3.54 -18.20 -3.62
C LEU A 159 2.98 -17.96 -2.20
N PRO A 160 2.73 -18.99 -1.40
CA PRO A 160 2.12 -18.87 -0.08
C PRO A 160 2.98 -18.11 0.95
N ALA A 161 4.25 -17.83 0.64
CA ALA A 161 5.13 -16.99 1.46
C ALA A 161 4.85 -15.48 1.27
N ILE A 162 4.07 -15.08 0.27
CA ILE A 162 3.67 -13.70 0.01
C ILE A 162 2.19 -13.54 0.38
N ASN A 163 1.90 -12.67 1.34
CA ASN A 163 0.54 -12.36 1.76
C ASN A 163 -0.07 -11.26 0.87
N ALA A 164 -1.37 -10.99 1.03
CA ALA A 164 -2.05 -9.92 0.32
C ALA A 164 -2.19 -8.65 1.16
N VAL A 165 -2.00 -7.50 0.53
CA VAL A 165 -2.63 -6.24 0.87
C VAL A 165 -3.85 -6.10 -0.03
N PHE A 166 -5.01 -5.87 0.55
CA PHE A 166 -6.23 -5.67 -0.23
C PHE A 166 -6.58 -4.19 -0.28
N ASP A 167 -6.55 -3.62 -1.49
CA ASP A 167 -6.97 -2.25 -1.77
C ASP A 167 -8.30 -2.27 -2.55
N PRO A 168 -9.42 -1.89 -1.91
CA PRO A 168 -10.73 -1.88 -2.56
C PRO A 168 -10.81 -0.91 -3.75
N ALA A 169 -10.22 0.28 -3.64
CA ALA A 169 -10.31 1.31 -4.67
C ALA A 169 -9.59 0.89 -5.95
N ASN A 170 -8.46 0.20 -5.85
CA ASN A 170 -7.74 -0.30 -7.00
C ASN A 170 -8.60 -1.33 -7.78
N PHE A 171 -9.36 -2.18 -7.10
CA PHE A 171 -10.31 -3.09 -7.76
C PHE A 171 -11.48 -2.34 -8.41
N VAL A 172 -12.06 -1.32 -7.73
CA VAL A 172 -13.10 -0.46 -8.35
C VAL A 172 -12.58 0.16 -9.64
N GLN A 173 -11.36 0.69 -9.62
CA GLN A 173 -10.73 1.35 -10.78
C GLN A 173 -10.36 0.37 -11.90
N CYS A 174 -10.19 -0.91 -11.57
CA CYS A 174 -10.01 -2.00 -12.56
C CYS A 174 -11.35 -2.57 -13.06
N GLY A 175 -12.50 -2.09 -12.58
CA GLY A 175 -13.81 -2.60 -12.97
C GLY A 175 -14.16 -3.96 -12.38
N GLU A 176 -13.47 -4.39 -11.31
CA GLU A 176 -13.73 -5.65 -10.63
C GLU A 176 -14.93 -5.54 -9.67
N ASP A 177 -15.64 -6.65 -9.48
CA ASP A 177 -16.61 -6.79 -8.39
C ASP A 177 -15.83 -6.95 -7.06
N VAL A 178 -15.78 -5.88 -6.28
CA VAL A 178 -14.99 -5.83 -5.04
C VAL A 178 -15.49 -6.82 -4.00
N ALA A 179 -16.80 -7.05 -3.92
CA ALA A 179 -17.36 -8.01 -2.99
C ALA A 179 -16.95 -9.45 -3.35
N ALA A 180 -16.99 -9.80 -4.64
CA ALA A 180 -16.50 -11.08 -5.13
C ALA A 180 -14.99 -11.21 -4.96
N ALA A 181 -14.23 -10.14 -5.24
CA ALA A 181 -12.78 -10.09 -5.03
C ALA A 181 -12.42 -10.34 -3.55
N TRP A 182 -13.14 -9.72 -2.61
CA TRP A 182 -12.95 -9.95 -1.18
C TRP A 182 -13.20 -11.42 -0.80
N GLN A 183 -14.31 -12.02 -1.25
CA GLN A 183 -14.57 -13.43 -0.95
C GLN A 183 -13.47 -14.37 -1.43
N LEU A 184 -12.87 -14.07 -2.59
CA LEU A 184 -11.80 -14.87 -3.16
C LEU A 184 -10.46 -14.66 -2.43
N LEU A 185 -10.13 -13.42 -2.06
CA LEU A 185 -8.79 -13.05 -1.58
C LEU A 185 -8.65 -13.01 -0.05
N ARG A 186 -9.74 -12.89 0.71
CA ARG A 186 -9.71 -12.77 2.19
C ARG A 186 -8.89 -13.86 2.91
N PRO A 187 -8.69 -15.11 2.38
CA PRO A 187 -7.82 -16.08 3.05
C PRO A 187 -6.34 -15.72 3.04
N TYR A 188 -5.92 -14.83 2.12
CA TYR A 188 -4.52 -14.43 1.92
C TYR A 188 -4.22 -13.04 2.51
N VAL A 189 -5.28 -12.27 2.86
CA VAL A 189 -5.14 -10.86 3.27
C VAL A 189 -4.49 -10.75 4.64
N ARG A 190 -3.37 -10.04 4.68
CA ARG A 190 -2.65 -9.70 5.90
C ARG A 190 -3.15 -8.38 6.49
N TYR A 191 -3.37 -7.36 5.65
CA TYR A 191 -3.95 -6.08 6.03
C TYR A 191 -4.62 -5.40 4.84
N LEU A 192 -5.35 -4.32 5.13
CA LEU A 192 -6.09 -3.55 4.14
C LEU A 192 -5.42 -2.21 3.91
N HIS A 193 -5.37 -1.76 2.67
CA HIS A 193 -5.28 -0.34 2.36
C HIS A 193 -6.69 0.25 2.34
N ILE A 194 -6.88 1.35 3.04
CA ILE A 194 -8.17 2.04 3.08
C ILE A 194 -8.11 3.25 2.17
N LYS A 195 -8.46 2.98 0.94
CA LYS A 195 -8.70 3.92 -0.15
C LYS A 195 -10.06 3.60 -0.75
N GLU A 196 -10.82 4.61 -1.12
CA GLU A 196 -12.17 4.42 -1.64
C GLU A 196 -12.35 5.16 -2.96
N ALA A 197 -13.07 4.56 -3.90
CA ALA A 197 -13.34 5.15 -5.20
C ALA A 197 -14.78 4.91 -5.66
N LEU A 198 -15.26 5.83 -6.50
CA LEU A 198 -16.47 5.64 -7.30
C LEU A 198 -16.15 4.89 -8.61
N PRO A 199 -17.14 4.30 -9.29
CA PRO A 199 -16.91 3.57 -10.54
C PRO A 199 -16.28 4.40 -11.66
N ASP A 200 -16.38 5.74 -11.61
CA ASP A 200 -15.74 6.64 -12.56
C ASP A 200 -14.26 6.96 -12.23
N GLY A 201 -13.70 6.30 -11.22
CA GLY A 201 -12.34 6.50 -10.72
C GLY A 201 -12.16 7.69 -9.77
N SER A 202 -13.23 8.42 -9.42
CA SER A 202 -13.16 9.52 -8.47
C SER A 202 -12.88 8.99 -7.06
N VAL A 203 -11.83 9.51 -6.41
CA VAL A 203 -11.47 9.12 -5.04
C VAL A 203 -12.35 9.85 -4.05
N VAL A 204 -12.86 9.13 -3.06
CA VAL A 204 -13.81 9.61 -2.05
C VAL A 204 -13.42 9.09 -0.65
N PRO A 205 -13.93 9.71 0.44
CA PRO A 205 -13.70 9.17 1.78
C PRO A 205 -14.26 7.76 1.96
N ALA A 206 -13.62 6.97 2.81
CA ALA A 206 -14.03 5.60 3.12
C ALA A 206 -15.52 5.52 3.50
N GLY A 207 -16.24 4.54 2.90
CA GLY A 207 -17.67 4.36 3.06
C GLY A 207 -18.54 5.21 2.13
N CYS A 208 -17.93 6.03 1.25
CA CYS A 208 -18.66 6.89 0.30
C CYS A 208 -18.57 6.41 -1.17
N GLY A 209 -17.95 5.26 -1.43
CA GLY A 209 -17.73 4.74 -2.77
C GLY A 209 -18.28 3.35 -3.02
N ALA A 210 -17.66 2.65 -3.96
CA ALA A 210 -18.06 1.31 -4.42
C ALA A 210 -17.13 0.18 -3.90
N GLY A 211 -16.21 0.49 -2.97
CA GLY A 211 -15.22 -0.45 -2.45
C GLY A 211 -15.71 -1.38 -1.36
N HIS A 212 -16.98 -1.31 -0.95
CA HIS A 212 -17.56 -2.15 0.11
C HIS A 212 -16.77 -2.13 1.42
N ILE A 213 -16.11 -1.00 1.74
CA ILE A 213 -15.21 -0.90 2.90
C ILE A 213 -15.90 -1.26 4.23
N PRO A 214 -17.16 -0.84 4.53
CA PRO A 214 -17.81 -1.19 5.78
C PRO A 214 -17.95 -2.72 5.98
N GLU A 215 -18.40 -3.42 4.95
CA GLU A 215 -18.62 -4.87 4.98
C GLU A 215 -17.29 -5.63 5.07
N ILE A 216 -16.29 -5.16 4.33
CA ILE A 216 -14.92 -5.73 4.32
C ILE A 216 -14.26 -5.56 5.69
N LEU A 217 -14.35 -4.37 6.30
CA LEU A 217 -13.81 -4.11 7.65
C LEU A 217 -14.48 -5.01 8.70
N ALA A 218 -15.81 -5.19 8.63
CA ALA A 218 -16.54 -6.04 9.55
C ALA A 218 -16.11 -7.52 9.43
N ASP A 219 -16.03 -8.07 8.20
CA ASP A 219 -15.57 -9.46 7.99
C ASP A 219 -14.09 -9.62 8.35
N TYR A 220 -13.23 -8.63 7.99
CA TYR A 220 -11.81 -8.65 8.34
C TYR A 220 -11.58 -8.68 9.85
N ALA A 221 -12.30 -7.83 10.61
CA ALA A 221 -12.25 -7.83 12.07
C ALA A 221 -12.75 -9.14 12.68
N ALA A 222 -13.87 -9.68 12.18
CA ALA A 222 -14.43 -10.95 12.63
C ALA A 222 -13.47 -12.14 12.40
N ARG A 223 -12.60 -12.06 11.39
CA ARG A 223 -11.56 -13.05 11.06
C ARG A 223 -10.24 -12.84 11.82
N GLY A 224 -10.18 -11.89 12.74
CA GLY A 224 -8.99 -11.61 13.55
C GLY A 224 -8.04 -10.59 12.91
N GLY A 225 -8.50 -9.82 11.95
CA GLY A 225 -7.75 -8.70 11.37
C GLY A 225 -7.45 -7.64 12.43
N THR A 226 -6.19 -7.18 12.50
CA THR A 226 -5.71 -6.33 13.60
C THR A 226 -5.24 -4.96 13.18
N ALA A 227 -4.98 -4.75 11.88
CA ALA A 227 -4.37 -3.52 11.39
C ALA A 227 -4.84 -3.16 9.98
N VAL A 228 -4.97 -1.87 9.73
CA VAL A 228 -5.25 -1.27 8.42
C VAL A 228 -4.28 -0.12 8.17
N THR A 229 -3.99 0.18 6.90
CA THR A 229 -3.26 1.37 6.48
C THR A 229 -4.19 2.32 5.73
N LEU A 230 -4.35 3.54 6.23
CA LEU A 230 -5.08 4.61 5.55
C LEU A 230 -4.24 5.15 4.38
N GLU A 231 -4.80 5.11 3.18
CA GLU A 231 -4.22 5.64 1.93
C GLU A 231 -5.23 6.60 1.28
N PRO A 232 -5.35 7.84 1.76
CA PRO A 232 -6.48 8.70 1.42
C PRO A 232 -6.65 9.03 -0.05
N HIS A 233 -5.58 9.48 -0.71
CA HIS A 233 -5.60 10.07 -2.06
C HIS A 233 -6.71 11.13 -2.24
N LEU A 234 -7.09 11.85 -1.16
CA LEU A 234 -8.15 12.86 -1.19
C LEU A 234 -7.65 14.27 -1.56
N ALA A 235 -6.33 14.46 -1.61
CA ALA A 235 -5.67 15.68 -2.07
C ALA A 235 -4.39 15.32 -2.82
N GLU A 236 -3.89 16.25 -3.63
CA GLU A 236 -2.56 16.13 -4.22
C GLU A 236 -1.48 16.21 -3.12
N PHE A 237 -0.45 15.39 -3.24
CA PHE A 237 0.69 15.36 -2.32
C PHE A 237 2.01 15.17 -3.09
N VAL A 238 3.12 15.50 -2.44
CA VAL A 238 4.46 15.35 -3.04
C VAL A 238 4.77 13.87 -3.25
N GLY A 239 5.02 13.48 -4.52
CA GLY A 239 5.29 12.10 -4.90
C GLY A 239 4.12 11.36 -5.54
N LEU A 240 2.91 11.94 -5.57
CA LEU A 240 1.75 11.31 -6.20
C LEU A 240 2.03 10.91 -7.67
N SER A 241 2.63 11.81 -8.44
CA SER A 241 2.95 11.54 -9.85
C SER A 241 3.91 10.36 -10.10
N ALA A 242 4.67 9.96 -9.07
CA ALA A 242 5.53 8.79 -9.14
C ALA A 242 4.79 7.48 -8.82
N LEU A 243 3.57 7.56 -8.30
CA LEU A 243 2.74 6.41 -7.97
C LEU A 243 1.85 5.97 -9.14
N GLU A 244 1.60 6.85 -10.11
CA GLU A 244 0.65 6.65 -11.18
C GLU A 244 1.34 6.65 -12.54
N ARG A 245 0.87 5.81 -13.48
CA ARG A 245 1.28 5.87 -14.88
C ARG A 245 0.48 6.93 -15.64
N ALA A 246 1.08 7.48 -16.70
CA ALA A 246 0.38 8.37 -17.60
C ALA A 246 -0.86 7.68 -18.20
N GLY A 247 -2.02 8.28 -18.01
CA GLY A 247 -3.32 7.74 -18.48
C GLY A 247 -4.09 6.89 -17.46
N GLU A 248 -3.49 6.54 -16.32
CA GLU A 248 -4.12 5.72 -15.26
C GLU A 248 -4.33 6.51 -13.97
N THR A 249 -4.44 7.84 -14.06
CA THR A 249 -4.51 8.74 -12.91
C THR A 249 -5.84 8.62 -12.16
N SER A 250 -5.76 8.55 -10.84
CA SER A 250 -6.91 8.67 -9.94
C SER A 250 -7.52 10.08 -10.03
N ARG A 251 -8.86 10.18 -10.04
CA ARG A 251 -9.55 11.47 -10.13
C ARG A 251 -9.67 12.11 -8.74
N ILE A 252 -8.59 12.77 -8.31
CA ILE A 252 -8.52 13.46 -7.02
C ILE A 252 -9.25 14.80 -7.09
N GLY A 253 -9.97 15.17 -6.02
CA GLY A 253 -10.67 16.45 -5.91
C GLY A 253 -11.88 16.62 -6.85
N ALA A 254 -12.32 15.54 -7.51
CA ALA A 254 -13.46 15.60 -8.41
C ALA A 254 -14.79 15.76 -7.67
N VAL A 255 -14.97 15.07 -6.55
CA VAL A 255 -16.20 15.07 -5.73
C VAL A 255 -15.97 15.82 -4.41
N TYR A 256 -14.91 15.47 -3.70
CA TYR A 256 -14.54 16.09 -2.43
C TYR A 256 -13.31 16.98 -2.61
N ARG A 257 -13.34 18.18 -2.01
CA ARG A 257 -12.21 19.11 -2.06
C ARG A 257 -11.89 19.59 -0.66
N TYR A 258 -10.61 19.60 -0.35
CA TYR A 258 -10.11 20.03 0.95
C TYR A 258 -9.14 21.21 0.78
N PRO A 259 -9.08 22.13 1.76
CA PRO A 259 -8.22 23.32 1.64
C PRO A 259 -6.73 23.01 1.70
N THR A 260 -6.35 21.90 2.35
CA THR A 260 -4.96 21.45 2.50
C THR A 260 -4.88 19.93 2.51
N ALA A 261 -3.68 19.39 2.30
CA ALA A 261 -3.40 17.97 2.41
C ALA A 261 -3.67 17.44 3.84
N GLU A 262 -3.33 18.20 4.87
CA GLU A 262 -3.62 17.84 6.26
C GLU A 262 -5.13 17.75 6.52
N ALA A 263 -5.92 18.67 5.96
CA ALA A 263 -7.37 18.63 6.10
C ALA A 263 -7.99 17.42 5.39
N ALA A 264 -7.47 17.06 4.22
CA ALA A 264 -7.87 15.86 3.49
C ALA A 264 -7.54 14.59 4.30
N PHE A 265 -6.33 14.53 4.85
CA PHE A 265 -5.87 13.43 5.68
C PHE A 265 -6.73 13.26 6.95
N ALA A 266 -7.03 14.36 7.65
CA ALA A 266 -7.90 14.34 8.82
C ALA A 266 -9.32 13.86 8.48
N ALA A 267 -9.89 14.33 7.36
CA ALA A 267 -11.21 13.90 6.90
C ALA A 267 -11.24 12.38 6.57
N ALA A 268 -10.16 11.85 5.99
CA ALA A 268 -10.02 10.43 5.72
C ALA A 268 -9.94 9.61 7.01
N ALA A 269 -9.14 10.06 7.98
CA ALA A 269 -9.03 9.42 9.30
C ALA A 269 -10.37 9.41 10.04
N ASP A 270 -11.13 10.51 9.98
CA ASP A 270 -12.46 10.60 10.58
C ASP A 270 -13.49 9.72 9.88
N ALA A 271 -13.44 9.62 8.55
CA ALA A 271 -14.31 8.72 7.81
C ALA A 271 -14.06 7.25 8.20
N LEU A 272 -12.80 6.83 8.25
CA LEU A 272 -12.43 5.48 8.67
C LEU A 272 -12.88 5.16 10.10
N ARG A 273 -12.66 6.08 11.06
CA ARG A 273 -13.08 5.84 12.46
C ARG A 273 -14.57 5.63 12.64
N LYS A 274 -15.40 6.24 11.80
CA LYS A 274 -16.86 6.03 11.85
C LYS A 274 -17.28 4.64 11.39
N LEU A 275 -16.38 3.90 10.72
CA LEU A 275 -16.63 2.55 10.22
C LEU A 275 -16.06 1.46 11.12
N LEU A 276 -15.19 1.80 12.08
CA LEU A 276 -14.58 0.91 13.06
C LEU A 276 -15.34 0.90 14.39
#